data_183ac6a99386ac6ed5ba81f688f1ce8f
#
_entry.id   183ac6a99386ac6ed5ba81f688f1ce8f
#
_cell.length_a   1.000
_cell.length_b   1.000
_cell.length_c   1.000
_cell.angle_alpha   90.00
_cell.angle_beta   90.00
_cell.angle_gamma   90.00
#
_symmetry.space_group_name_H-M   'P 1'
#
loop_
_entity.id
_entity.type
_entity.pdbx_description
1 polymer ?
#
loop_
_entity_poly.entity_id
_entity_poly.type
_entity_poly.pdbx_seq_one_letter_code
_entity_poly.pdbx_strand_id
1 'polypeptide(L)'
;MPKTALSELIPLLQVAVGPVILISGVGLLLLSLTNRFARAVDRSRQLLQEMREPGEGPDAGDHRRHLKHQIEILYRRARLIQVAIILGATSALFAAILVLTLFLSALLGKESAALLSLLFVLCLLLLIGSLVTFIVEIHLSLRAVRLEMGHEKSGSAA
;
A
#
# COMPACT_ATOMS: atom_id res chain seq x y z
N MET A 1 -7.17 -25.18 41.15
CA MET A 1 -6.31 -23.99 41.03
C MET A 1 -6.14 -23.43 39.62
N PRO A 2 -7.07 -23.60 38.65
CA PRO A 2 -6.91 -22.96 37.33
C PRO A 2 -7.84 -21.74 37.08
N LYS A 3 -8.69 -21.38 38.06
CA LYS A 3 -9.70 -20.31 37.83
C LYS A 3 -9.12 -18.88 37.81
N THR A 4 -8.02 -18.63 38.49
CA THR A 4 -7.33 -17.34 38.51
C THR A 4 -6.63 -17.04 37.19
N ALA A 5 -6.04 -18.04 36.54
CA ALA A 5 -5.38 -17.88 35.24
C ALA A 5 -6.38 -17.53 34.12
N LEU A 6 -7.61 -18.09 34.16
CA LEU A 6 -8.63 -17.79 33.15
C LEU A 6 -9.21 -16.37 33.32
N SER A 7 -9.40 -15.90 34.53
CA SER A 7 -9.93 -14.55 34.81
C SER A 7 -8.95 -13.45 34.42
N GLU A 8 -7.66 -13.71 34.38
CA GLU A 8 -6.63 -12.79 33.92
C GLU A 8 -6.45 -12.82 32.39
N LEU A 9 -6.71 -13.97 31.75
CA LEU A 9 -6.61 -14.10 30.29
C LEU A 9 -7.75 -13.42 29.53
N ILE A 10 -8.96 -13.37 30.09
CA ILE A 10 -10.13 -12.77 29.42
C ILE A 10 -9.90 -11.28 29.07
N PRO A 11 -9.49 -10.39 30.00
CA PRO A 11 -9.23 -9.00 29.68
C PRO A 11 -8.07 -8.82 28.67
N LEU A 12 -7.04 -9.66 28.72
CA LEU A 12 -5.95 -9.67 27.76
C LEU A 12 -6.42 -9.98 26.34
N LEU A 13 -7.27 -11.00 26.19
CA LEU A 13 -7.88 -11.35 24.91
C LEU A 13 -8.77 -10.21 24.38
N GLN A 14 -9.52 -9.56 25.25
CA GLN A 14 -10.35 -8.41 24.86
C GLN A 14 -9.53 -7.23 24.34
N VAL A 15 -8.40 -6.92 24.96
CA VAL A 15 -7.49 -5.86 24.51
C VAL A 15 -6.80 -6.24 23.19
N ALA A 16 -6.48 -7.52 22.98
CA ALA A 16 -5.85 -8.01 21.76
C ALA A 16 -6.77 -8.02 20.54
N VAL A 17 -8.10 -8.01 20.71
CA VAL A 17 -9.07 -8.02 19.60
C VAL A 17 -8.89 -6.81 18.69
N GLY A 18 -8.65 -5.62 19.25
CA GLY A 18 -8.45 -4.40 18.46
C GLY A 18 -7.31 -4.49 17.43
N PRO A 19 -6.08 -4.77 17.87
CA PRO A 19 -4.95 -4.99 16.97
C PRO A 19 -5.16 -6.11 15.95
N VAL A 20 -5.85 -7.21 16.33
CA VAL A 20 -6.13 -8.33 15.41
C VAL A 20 -7.10 -7.92 14.30
N ILE A 21 -8.16 -7.16 14.61
CA ILE A 21 -9.08 -6.61 13.62
C ILE A 21 -8.33 -5.64 12.69
N LEU A 22 -7.44 -4.83 13.24
CA LEU A 22 -6.62 -3.91 12.45
C LEU A 22 -5.73 -4.67 11.46
N ILE A 23 -5.07 -5.75 11.86
CA ILE A 23 -4.28 -6.62 10.96
C ILE A 23 -5.14 -7.14 9.82
N SER A 24 -6.36 -7.60 10.10
CA SER A 24 -7.29 -8.10 9.08
C SER A 24 -7.68 -6.99 8.08
N GLY A 25 -7.98 -5.79 8.56
CA GLY A 25 -8.29 -4.63 7.72
C GLY A 25 -7.12 -4.21 6.84
N VAL A 26 -5.91 -4.19 7.40
CA VAL A 26 -4.67 -3.92 6.65
C VAL A 26 -4.43 -5.00 5.60
N GLY A 27 -4.71 -6.27 5.91
CA GLY A 27 -4.60 -7.37 4.94
C GLY A 27 -5.45 -7.16 3.69
N LEU A 28 -6.71 -6.71 3.85
CA LEU A 28 -7.60 -6.37 2.72
C LEU A 28 -7.07 -5.16 1.94
N LEU A 29 -6.55 -4.15 2.62
CA LEU A 29 -5.91 -3.00 1.97
C LEU A 29 -4.70 -3.44 1.14
N LEU A 30 -3.82 -4.27 1.70
CA LEU A 30 -2.65 -4.82 1.02
C LEU A 30 -3.05 -5.64 -0.21
N LEU A 31 -4.09 -6.46 -0.14
CA LEU A 31 -4.60 -7.21 -1.27
C LEU A 31 -5.04 -6.28 -2.41
N SER A 32 -5.77 -5.21 -2.10
CA SER A 32 -6.20 -4.20 -3.08
C SER A 32 -5.00 -3.50 -3.72
N LEU A 33 -4.01 -3.08 -2.93
CA LEU A 33 -2.79 -2.42 -3.40
C LEU A 33 -1.94 -3.35 -4.28
N THR A 34 -1.78 -4.61 -3.89
CA THR A 34 -1.01 -5.61 -4.65
C THR A 34 -1.63 -5.87 -6.02
N ASN A 35 -2.96 -5.97 -6.09
CA ASN A 35 -3.67 -6.13 -7.36
C ASN A 35 -3.51 -4.90 -8.29
N ARG A 36 -3.46 -3.69 -7.72
CA ARG A 36 -3.17 -2.47 -8.49
C ARG A 36 -1.72 -2.42 -8.95
N PHE A 37 -0.79 -2.80 -8.09
CA PHE A 37 0.64 -2.87 -8.41
C PHE A 37 0.90 -3.84 -9.55
N ALA A 38 0.34 -5.05 -9.51
CA ALA A 38 0.47 -6.04 -10.57
C ALA A 38 0.02 -5.47 -11.93
N ARG A 39 -1.16 -4.84 -12.00
CA ARG A 39 -1.66 -4.21 -13.24
C ARG A 39 -0.73 -3.10 -13.77
N ALA A 40 -0.16 -2.28 -12.89
CA ALA A 40 0.78 -1.24 -13.29
C ALA A 40 2.07 -1.83 -13.86
N VAL A 41 2.59 -2.89 -13.25
CA VAL A 41 3.78 -3.61 -13.71
C VAL A 41 3.52 -4.31 -15.05
N ASP A 42 2.38 -4.99 -15.20
CA ASP A 42 2.04 -5.68 -16.44
C ASP A 42 1.92 -4.68 -17.62
N ARG A 43 1.25 -3.54 -17.38
CA ARG A 43 1.16 -2.48 -18.40
C ARG A 43 2.54 -1.91 -18.76
N SER A 44 3.41 -1.71 -17.77
CA SER A 44 4.77 -1.21 -18.04
C SER A 44 5.60 -2.21 -18.86
N ARG A 45 5.42 -3.52 -18.63
CA ARG A 45 6.08 -4.57 -19.42
C ARG A 45 5.59 -4.60 -20.87
N GLN A 46 4.28 -4.43 -21.10
CA GLN A 46 3.72 -4.34 -22.45
C GLN A 46 4.33 -3.18 -23.24
N LEU A 47 4.37 -1.98 -22.64
CA LEU A 47 4.97 -0.80 -23.29
C LEU A 47 6.47 -0.97 -23.57
N LEU A 48 7.19 -1.65 -22.68
CA LEU A 48 8.59 -1.98 -22.90
C LEU A 48 8.79 -2.97 -24.06
N GLN A 49 7.87 -3.90 -24.27
CA GLN A 49 7.88 -4.80 -25.42
C GLN A 49 7.60 -4.05 -26.72
N GLU A 50 6.59 -3.16 -26.73
CA GLU A 50 6.29 -2.29 -27.88
C GLU A 50 7.48 -1.40 -28.25
N MET A 51 8.25 -0.92 -27.26
CA MET A 51 9.49 -0.16 -27.51
C MET A 51 10.63 -0.97 -28.13
N ARG A 52 10.63 -2.30 -27.94
CA ARG A 52 11.67 -3.20 -28.48
C ARG A 52 11.39 -3.60 -29.93
N GLU A 53 10.15 -3.55 -30.38
CA GLU A 53 9.81 -3.79 -31.78
C GLU A 53 10.31 -2.61 -32.62
N PRO A 54 11.08 -2.87 -33.69
CA PRO A 54 11.57 -1.81 -34.58
C PRO A 54 10.37 -1.23 -35.33
N GLY A 55 9.91 -0.05 -34.93
CA GLY A 55 8.96 0.73 -35.71
C GLY A 55 9.62 1.19 -37.00
N GLU A 56 9.19 0.68 -38.14
CA GLU A 56 9.60 1.12 -39.46
C GLU A 56 8.70 2.29 -39.90
N GLY A 57 9.24 3.53 -39.90
CA GLY A 57 8.53 4.69 -40.39
C GLY A 57 9.16 6.03 -39.97
N PRO A 58 8.88 7.13 -40.70
CA PRO A 58 9.41 8.46 -40.37
C PRO A 58 9.00 8.99 -38.97
N ASP A 59 7.91 8.50 -38.41
CA ASP A 59 7.39 8.87 -37.07
C ASP A 59 7.94 8.04 -35.92
N ALA A 60 8.85 7.10 -36.15
CA ALA A 60 9.39 6.20 -35.14
C ALA A 60 10.05 6.93 -33.94
N GLY A 61 10.60 8.12 -34.17
CA GLY A 61 11.24 8.95 -33.15
C GLY A 61 10.25 9.56 -32.15
N ASP A 62 9.14 10.08 -32.65
CA ASP A 62 8.10 10.72 -31.81
C ASP A 62 7.27 9.68 -31.07
N HIS A 63 6.98 8.54 -31.71
CA HIS A 63 6.34 7.41 -31.06
C HIS A 63 7.15 6.87 -29.88
N ARG A 64 8.48 6.74 -30.03
CA ARG A 64 9.39 6.35 -28.94
C ARG A 64 9.42 7.34 -27.79
N ARG A 65 9.37 8.65 -28.06
CA ARG A 65 9.31 9.68 -27.01
C ARG A 65 8.00 9.56 -26.22
N HIS A 66 6.90 9.34 -26.91
CA HIS A 66 5.57 9.17 -26.29
C HIS A 66 5.54 7.95 -25.36
N LEU A 67 6.04 6.80 -25.82
CA LEU A 67 6.17 5.58 -25.03
C LEU A 67 7.05 5.78 -23.78
N LYS A 68 8.19 6.47 -23.91
CA LYS A 68 9.05 6.77 -22.77
C LYS A 68 8.34 7.60 -21.71
N HIS A 69 7.59 8.61 -22.12
CA HIS A 69 6.84 9.46 -21.19
C HIS A 69 5.75 8.66 -20.45
N GLN A 70 5.02 7.78 -21.16
CA GLN A 70 4.03 6.89 -20.54
C GLN A 70 4.66 5.93 -19.54
N ILE A 71 5.83 5.34 -19.86
CA ILE A 71 6.56 4.46 -18.95
C ILE A 71 7.00 5.20 -17.68
N GLU A 72 7.46 6.43 -17.79
CA GLU A 72 7.89 7.25 -16.65
C GLU A 72 6.73 7.54 -15.68
N ILE A 73 5.56 7.88 -16.23
CA ILE A 73 4.33 8.08 -15.44
C ILE A 73 3.92 6.78 -14.72
N LEU A 74 3.93 5.65 -15.43
CA LEU A 74 3.59 4.35 -14.85
C LEU A 74 4.59 3.93 -13.76
N TYR A 75 5.88 4.16 -13.97
CA TYR A 75 6.91 3.86 -12.97
C TYR A 75 6.72 4.68 -11.69
N ARG A 76 6.42 5.97 -11.82
CA ARG A 76 6.15 6.85 -10.68
C ARG A 76 4.92 6.38 -9.89
N ARG A 77 3.85 5.97 -10.58
CA ARG A 77 2.66 5.39 -9.97
C ARG A 77 2.95 4.06 -9.26
N ALA A 78 3.65 3.15 -9.94
CA ALA A 78 4.04 1.86 -9.35
C ALA A 78 4.86 2.05 -8.07
N ARG A 79 5.78 3.02 -8.05
CA ARG A 79 6.57 3.36 -6.87
C ARG A 79 5.72 3.86 -5.69
N LEU A 80 4.71 4.69 -5.95
CA LEU A 80 3.78 5.14 -4.89
C LEU A 80 3.00 3.98 -4.31
N ILE A 81 2.47 3.09 -5.15
CA ILE A 81 1.77 1.88 -4.69
C ILE A 81 2.72 0.99 -3.87
N GLN A 82 3.95 0.81 -4.31
CA GLN A 82 4.96 0.04 -3.58
C GLN A 82 5.23 0.62 -2.20
N VAL A 83 5.39 1.95 -2.07
CA VAL A 83 5.58 2.62 -0.77
C VAL A 83 4.36 2.40 0.13
N ALA A 84 3.14 2.53 -0.40
CA ALA A 84 1.92 2.26 0.35
C ALA A 84 1.87 0.81 0.86
N ILE A 85 2.24 -0.17 0.03
CA ILE A 85 2.33 -1.59 0.42
C ILE A 85 3.34 -1.78 1.54
N ILE A 86 4.53 -1.22 1.43
CA ILE A 86 5.59 -1.35 2.44
C ILE A 86 5.13 -0.74 3.78
N LEU A 87 4.55 0.47 3.75
CA LEU A 87 4.04 1.12 4.97
C LEU A 87 2.91 0.30 5.62
N GLY A 88 1.98 -0.22 4.82
CA GLY A 88 0.89 -1.05 5.32
C GLY A 88 1.38 -2.38 5.90
N ALA A 89 2.30 -3.07 5.21
CA ALA A 89 2.90 -4.32 5.69
C ALA A 89 3.69 -4.09 6.99
N THR A 90 4.46 -3.00 7.07
CA THR A 90 5.19 -2.63 8.28
C THR A 90 4.24 -2.30 9.43
N SER A 91 3.12 -1.60 9.18
CA SER A 91 2.08 -1.36 10.17
C SER A 91 1.51 -2.68 10.72
N ALA A 92 1.17 -3.63 9.86
CA ALA A 92 0.68 -4.94 10.29
C ALA A 92 1.72 -5.71 11.11
N LEU A 93 3.00 -5.61 10.77
CA LEU A 93 4.10 -6.20 11.54
C LEU A 93 4.16 -5.59 12.95
N PHE A 94 4.09 -4.26 13.08
CA PHE A 94 4.07 -3.59 14.40
C PHE A 94 2.84 -3.97 15.21
N ALA A 95 1.67 -4.13 14.57
CA ALA A 95 0.46 -4.62 15.25
C ALA A 95 0.65 -6.05 15.77
N ALA A 96 1.28 -6.93 15.00
CA ALA A 96 1.60 -8.29 15.45
C ALA A 96 2.60 -8.29 16.63
N ILE A 97 3.64 -7.45 16.56
CA ILE A 97 4.60 -7.27 17.66
C ILE A 97 3.89 -6.73 18.93
N LEU A 98 2.96 -5.79 18.77
CA LEU A 98 2.18 -5.24 19.86
C LEU A 98 1.39 -6.35 20.56
N VAL A 99 0.68 -7.21 19.80
CA VAL A 99 -0.07 -8.34 20.36
C VAL A 99 0.87 -9.29 21.11
N LEU A 100 2.01 -9.63 20.50
CA LEU A 100 3.01 -10.49 21.12
C LEU A 100 3.56 -9.89 22.43
N THR A 101 3.89 -8.59 22.42
CA THR A 101 4.39 -7.86 23.59
C THR A 101 3.34 -7.82 24.71
N LEU A 102 2.06 -7.68 24.36
CA LEU A 102 0.94 -7.70 25.32
C LEU A 102 0.90 -9.04 26.06
N PHE A 103 0.94 -10.17 25.31
CA PHE A 103 0.93 -11.49 25.94
C PHE A 103 2.20 -11.77 26.75
N LEU A 104 3.37 -11.35 26.25
CA LEU A 104 4.62 -11.56 26.93
C LEU A 104 4.72 -10.76 28.24
N SER A 105 4.22 -9.52 28.24
CA SER A 105 4.20 -8.68 29.45
C SER A 105 3.31 -9.28 30.53
N ALA A 106 2.17 -9.85 30.15
CA ALA A 106 1.29 -10.56 31.07
C ALA A 106 1.96 -11.82 31.65
N LEU A 107 2.68 -12.57 30.83
CA LEU A 107 3.37 -13.80 31.28
C LEU A 107 4.53 -13.50 32.26
N LEU A 108 5.27 -12.41 32.01
CA LEU A 108 6.43 -12.01 32.80
C LEU A 108 6.07 -11.14 34.03
N GLY A 109 4.80 -10.72 34.14
CA GLY A 109 4.36 -9.80 35.20
C GLY A 109 5.03 -8.43 35.17
N LYS A 110 5.56 -8.03 33.99
CA LYS A 110 6.21 -6.73 33.76
C LYS A 110 5.36 -5.88 32.83
N GLU A 111 4.63 -4.94 33.38
CA GLU A 111 3.85 -4.00 32.59
C GLU A 111 4.73 -2.84 32.10
N SER A 112 4.89 -2.73 30.80
CA SER A 112 5.53 -1.59 30.15
C SER A 112 4.51 -0.84 29.29
N ALA A 113 3.60 -0.11 29.96
CA ALA A 113 2.55 0.66 29.30
C ALA A 113 3.10 1.66 28.27
N ALA A 114 4.26 2.25 28.54
CA ALA A 114 4.93 3.17 27.62
C ALA A 114 5.33 2.47 26.31
N LEU A 115 5.88 1.26 26.39
CA LEU A 115 6.28 0.49 25.19
C LEU A 115 5.06 0.09 24.36
N LEU A 116 3.99 -0.39 24.99
CA LEU A 116 2.74 -0.75 24.31
C LEU A 116 2.11 0.47 23.62
N SER A 117 2.06 1.61 24.31
CA SER A 117 1.54 2.86 23.72
C SER A 117 2.39 3.32 22.54
N LEU A 118 3.72 3.25 22.64
CA LEU A 118 4.63 3.63 21.56
C LEU A 118 4.42 2.73 20.32
N LEU A 119 4.36 1.41 20.50
CA LEU A 119 4.11 0.46 19.42
C LEU A 119 2.77 0.71 18.74
N PHE A 120 1.73 1.01 19.53
CA PHE A 120 0.40 1.30 19.01
C PHE A 120 0.38 2.58 18.16
N VAL A 121 0.95 3.67 18.69
CA VAL A 121 1.04 4.95 17.96
C VAL A 121 1.84 4.78 16.66
N LEU A 122 2.98 4.08 16.71
CA LEU A 122 3.80 3.84 15.53
C LEU A 122 3.06 3.02 14.47
N CYS A 123 2.34 1.98 14.90
CA CYS A 123 1.48 1.19 14.02
C CYS A 123 0.43 2.07 13.31
N LEU A 124 -0.27 2.94 14.04
CA LEU A 124 -1.28 3.84 13.46
C LEU A 124 -0.66 4.87 12.52
N LEU A 125 0.48 5.46 12.85
CA LEU A 125 1.17 6.42 11.98
C LEU A 125 1.59 5.78 10.66
N LEU A 126 2.10 4.57 10.68
CA LEU A 126 2.46 3.81 9.48
C LEU A 126 1.23 3.48 8.63
N LEU A 127 0.11 3.11 9.26
CA LEU A 127 -1.15 2.87 8.57
C LEU A 127 -1.69 4.14 7.91
N ILE A 128 -1.69 5.26 8.63
CA ILE A 128 -2.11 6.56 8.08
C ILE A 128 -1.21 6.94 6.89
N GLY A 129 0.11 6.79 7.01
CA GLY A 129 1.05 7.01 5.92
C GLY A 129 0.74 6.16 4.68
N SER A 130 0.42 4.87 4.87
CA SER A 130 -0.02 3.96 3.80
C SER A 130 -1.27 4.47 3.10
N LEU A 131 -2.30 4.84 3.86
CA LEU A 131 -3.58 5.34 3.34
C LEU A 131 -3.41 6.68 2.60
N VAL A 132 -2.63 7.60 3.15
CA VAL A 132 -2.34 8.90 2.49
C VAL A 132 -1.64 8.67 1.15
N THR A 133 -0.61 7.80 1.13
CA THR A 133 0.11 7.47 -0.10
C THR A 133 -0.83 6.84 -1.14
N PHE A 134 -1.73 5.99 -0.71
CA PHE A 134 -2.76 5.38 -1.57
C PHE A 134 -3.74 6.42 -2.14
N ILE A 135 -4.21 7.37 -1.33
CA ILE A 135 -5.08 8.45 -1.78
C ILE A 135 -4.38 9.32 -2.82
N VAL A 136 -3.11 9.67 -2.58
CA VAL A 136 -2.30 10.45 -3.54
C VAL A 136 -2.16 9.71 -4.87
N GLU A 137 -1.93 8.39 -4.85
CA GLU A 137 -1.85 7.58 -6.07
C GLU A 137 -3.16 7.62 -6.86
N ILE A 138 -4.32 7.48 -6.18
CA ILE A 138 -5.64 7.55 -6.84
C ILE A 138 -5.84 8.90 -7.52
N HIS A 139 -5.51 10.00 -6.85
CA HIS A 139 -5.65 11.33 -7.43
C HIS A 139 -4.75 11.56 -8.64
N LEU A 140 -3.50 11.07 -8.61
CA LEU A 140 -2.58 11.11 -9.75
C LEU A 140 -3.11 10.28 -10.93
N SER A 141 -3.68 9.12 -10.65
CA SER A 141 -4.29 8.24 -11.65
C SER A 141 -5.44 8.92 -12.40
N LEU A 142 -6.33 9.59 -11.67
CA LEU A 142 -7.49 10.28 -12.25
C LEU A 142 -7.09 11.51 -13.08
N ARG A 143 -6.04 12.24 -12.69
CA ARG A 143 -5.55 13.39 -13.45
C ARG A 143 -4.97 12.98 -14.80
N ALA A 144 -4.24 11.86 -14.86
CA ALA A 144 -3.67 11.35 -16.10
C ALA A 144 -4.75 11.02 -17.13
N VAL A 145 -5.84 10.34 -16.71
CA VAL A 145 -6.96 9.99 -17.59
C VAL A 145 -7.70 11.23 -18.12
N ARG A 146 -7.84 12.28 -17.31
CA ARG A 146 -8.51 13.52 -17.74
C ARG A 146 -7.72 14.27 -18.82
N LEU A 147 -6.39 14.24 -18.77
CA LEU A 147 -5.53 14.88 -19.75
C LEU A 147 -5.59 14.14 -21.10
N GLU A 148 -5.66 12.82 -21.12
CA GLU A 148 -5.81 12.02 -22.35
C GLU A 148 -7.15 12.29 -23.03
N MET A 149 -8.27 12.34 -22.29
CA MET A 149 -9.59 12.67 -22.86
C MET A 149 -9.70 14.13 -23.36
N GLY A 150 -8.90 15.04 -22.83
CA GLY A 150 -8.84 16.44 -23.29
C GLY A 150 -8.16 16.59 -24.66
N HIS A 151 -7.16 15.78 -24.95
CA HIS A 151 -6.45 15.80 -26.24
C HIS A 151 -7.26 15.17 -27.40
N GLU A 152 -8.00 14.09 -27.14
CA GLU A 152 -8.88 13.49 -28.18
C GLU A 152 -9.98 14.43 -28.66
N LYS A 153 -10.56 15.24 -27.74
CA LYS A 153 -11.60 16.22 -28.13
C LYS A 153 -11.05 17.39 -28.97
N SER A 154 -9.78 17.74 -28.83
CA SER A 154 -9.15 18.81 -29.62
C SER A 154 -8.73 18.35 -31.02
N GLY A 155 -8.40 17.06 -31.18
CA GLY A 155 -8.01 16.50 -32.48
C GLY A 155 -9.18 16.10 -33.39
N SER A 156 -10.40 15.95 -32.83
CA SER A 156 -11.62 15.63 -33.61
C SER A 156 -12.40 16.87 -34.09
N ALA A 157 -11.94 18.07 -33.73
CA ALA A 157 -12.59 19.33 -34.09
C ALA A 157 -11.83 20.13 -35.21
N ALA A 158 -10.75 19.56 -35.76
CA ALA A 158 -9.99 20.06 -36.91
C ALA A 158 -10.13 19.14 -38.12
#